data_06d25ae0faa6a43016be470a71ee8a68
#
_entry.id   06d25ae0faa6a43016be470a71ee8a68
#
_cell.length_a   1.000
_cell.length_b   1.000
_cell.length_c   1.000
_cell.angle_alpha   90.00
_cell.angle_beta   90.00
_cell.angle_gamma   90.00
#
_symmetry.space_group_name_H-M   'P 1'
#
loop_
_entity.id
_entity.type
_entity.pdbx_description
1 polymer ?
#
loop_
_entity_poly.entity_id
_entity_poly.type
_entity_poly.pdbx_seq_one_letter_code
_entity_poly.pdbx_strand_id
1 'polypeptide(L)'
;LISEKLRILLAYLAGGLLLFFSFRLRGLYPGFSAILFSGAMASVYFTTYAAFVYYALFSFTVTYILMVLFTLYTVYEAIRYNRQEIAILGLVGAYGIPFLISPNSGNPAMLFLYMSIINGGIVFLSIKKDWILMGRLAQAITWLIFIGWLVMQEVVTAQGTGLLYMCVFFFLFLANGVSPKLFRQEALARAHSYQLLTNNLALSLAALYVFGYSFENATLALVALFLSLFVAAQAALFHTWHEWYTRNLLAYY
;
A
#
# COMPACT_ATOMS: atom_id res chain seq x y z
N LEU A 1 30.37 3.44 -29.24
CA LEU A 1 29.62 3.59 -28.00
C LEU A 1 28.14 3.61 -28.34
N ILE A 2 27.34 2.74 -27.69
CA ILE A 2 25.90 2.58 -27.94
C ILE A 2 25.20 3.86 -27.47
N SER A 3 24.35 4.46 -28.33
CA SER A 3 23.59 5.65 -27.97
C SER A 3 22.60 5.38 -26.83
N GLU A 4 22.26 6.40 -26.04
CA GLU A 4 21.33 6.29 -24.91
C GLU A 4 19.96 5.76 -25.33
N LYS A 5 19.44 6.25 -26.45
CA LYS A 5 18.17 5.78 -27.03
C LYS A 5 18.23 4.29 -27.37
N LEU A 6 19.36 3.81 -27.89
CA LEU A 6 19.50 2.40 -28.23
C LEU A 6 19.61 1.52 -26.98
N ARG A 7 20.23 2.00 -25.89
CA ARG A 7 20.26 1.28 -24.59
C ARG A 7 18.86 1.09 -24.03
N ILE A 8 18.05 2.15 -24.01
CA ILE A 8 16.67 2.09 -23.53
C ILE A 8 15.83 1.19 -24.42
N LEU A 9 15.97 1.27 -25.74
CA LEU A 9 15.28 0.38 -26.67
C LEU A 9 15.62 -1.09 -26.42
N LEU A 10 16.91 -1.42 -26.26
CA LEU A 10 17.38 -2.78 -25.98
C LEU A 10 16.83 -3.30 -24.62
N ALA A 11 16.76 -2.44 -23.60
CA ALA A 11 16.19 -2.80 -22.30
C ALA A 11 14.68 -3.09 -22.39
N TYR A 12 13.93 -2.29 -23.15
CA TYR A 12 12.52 -2.59 -23.42
C TYR A 12 12.33 -3.86 -24.24
N LEU A 13 13.20 -4.11 -25.24
CA LEU A 13 13.15 -5.35 -26.00
C LEU A 13 13.42 -6.57 -25.10
N ALA A 14 14.40 -6.48 -24.20
CA ALA A 14 14.68 -7.55 -23.23
C ALA A 14 13.47 -7.79 -22.31
N GLY A 15 12.85 -6.73 -21.76
CA GLY A 15 11.61 -6.83 -20.99
C GLY A 15 10.46 -7.44 -21.80
N GLY A 16 10.32 -7.02 -23.05
CA GLY A 16 9.32 -7.57 -23.99
C GLY A 16 9.51 -9.04 -24.29
N LEU A 17 10.75 -9.50 -24.48
CA LEU A 17 11.08 -10.92 -24.67
C LEU A 17 10.73 -11.73 -23.41
N LEU A 18 11.04 -11.23 -22.22
CA LEU A 18 10.64 -11.90 -20.97
C LEU A 18 9.11 -11.99 -20.86
N LEU A 19 8.37 -10.95 -21.21
CA LEU A 19 6.90 -10.99 -21.26
C LEU A 19 6.41 -12.02 -22.27
N PHE A 20 6.96 -12.06 -23.46
CA PHE A 20 6.60 -13.05 -24.48
C PHE A 20 6.78 -14.47 -23.99
N PHE A 21 7.95 -14.79 -23.41
CA PHE A 21 8.20 -16.13 -22.84
C PHE A 21 7.30 -16.43 -21.63
N SER A 22 7.02 -15.45 -20.80
CA SER A 22 6.07 -15.58 -19.70
C SER A 22 4.71 -16.06 -20.23
N PHE A 23 4.13 -15.36 -21.20
CA PHE A 23 2.84 -15.77 -21.76
C PHE A 23 2.87 -17.12 -22.48
N ARG A 24 3.95 -17.40 -23.18
CA ARG A 24 4.10 -18.69 -23.89
C ARG A 24 4.16 -19.89 -22.93
N LEU A 25 4.77 -19.70 -21.77
CA LEU A 25 4.95 -20.75 -20.76
C LEU A 25 3.79 -20.87 -19.78
N ARG A 26 2.83 -19.97 -19.82
CA ARG A 26 1.72 -19.87 -18.86
C ARG A 26 0.92 -21.17 -18.72
N GLY A 27 0.67 -21.87 -19.82
CA GLY A 27 -0.09 -23.11 -19.82
C GLY A 27 0.68 -24.32 -19.32
N LEU A 28 2.00 -24.35 -19.53
CA LEU A 28 2.86 -25.49 -19.18
C LEU A 28 3.47 -25.34 -17.79
N TYR A 29 3.94 -24.15 -17.46
CA TYR A 29 4.68 -23.85 -16.22
C TYR A 29 4.17 -22.56 -15.57
N PRO A 30 2.95 -22.54 -14.95
CA PRO A 30 2.33 -21.32 -14.48
C PRO A 30 3.14 -20.58 -13.40
N GLY A 31 3.83 -21.33 -12.50
CA GLY A 31 4.68 -20.72 -11.48
C GLY A 31 5.91 -20.02 -12.06
N PHE A 32 6.59 -20.68 -13.00
CA PHE A 32 7.76 -20.11 -13.69
C PHE A 32 7.36 -18.92 -14.57
N SER A 33 6.23 -19.02 -15.27
CA SER A 33 5.65 -17.94 -16.04
C SER A 33 5.38 -16.70 -15.16
N ALA A 34 4.85 -16.87 -13.95
CA ALA A 34 4.62 -15.77 -13.01
C ALA A 34 5.93 -15.08 -12.60
N ILE A 35 7.01 -15.85 -12.36
CA ILE A 35 8.33 -15.29 -12.05
C ILE A 35 8.88 -14.48 -13.24
N LEU A 36 8.79 -15.03 -14.46
CA LEU A 36 9.22 -14.34 -15.68
C LEU A 36 8.42 -13.05 -15.89
N PHE A 37 7.11 -13.08 -15.66
CA PHE A 37 6.25 -11.90 -15.75
C PHE A 37 6.70 -10.82 -14.76
N SER A 38 6.94 -11.20 -13.51
CA SER A 38 7.39 -10.29 -12.47
C SER A 38 8.74 -9.66 -12.81
N GLY A 39 9.71 -10.45 -13.30
CA GLY A 39 11.00 -9.97 -13.75
C GLY A 39 10.90 -9.02 -14.96
N ALA A 40 10.03 -9.35 -15.91
CA ALA A 40 9.77 -8.51 -17.07
C ALA A 40 9.17 -7.15 -16.66
N MET A 41 8.17 -7.15 -15.78
CA MET A 41 7.57 -5.91 -15.30
C MET A 41 8.56 -5.07 -14.50
N ALA A 42 9.35 -5.67 -13.62
CA ALA A 42 10.43 -4.96 -12.93
C ALA A 42 11.41 -4.31 -13.91
N SER A 43 11.85 -5.04 -14.94
CA SER A 43 12.74 -4.51 -15.99
C SER A 43 12.11 -3.31 -16.72
N VAL A 44 10.84 -3.40 -17.08
CA VAL A 44 10.10 -2.30 -17.75
C VAL A 44 9.98 -1.07 -16.84
N TYR A 45 9.67 -1.26 -15.55
CA TYR A 45 9.63 -0.17 -14.56
C TYR A 45 11.00 0.54 -14.45
N PHE A 46 12.08 -0.21 -14.24
CA PHE A 46 13.42 0.36 -14.12
C PHE A 46 13.88 1.02 -15.42
N THR A 47 13.54 0.46 -16.58
CA THR A 47 13.87 1.07 -17.89
C THR A 47 13.14 2.41 -18.06
N THR A 48 11.86 2.48 -17.69
CA THR A 48 11.07 3.72 -17.75
C THR A 48 11.63 4.78 -16.81
N TYR A 49 11.98 4.38 -15.58
CA TYR A 49 12.62 5.24 -14.61
C TYR A 49 13.96 5.78 -15.11
N ALA A 50 14.82 4.90 -15.66
CA ALA A 50 16.12 5.27 -16.20
C ALA A 50 15.99 6.22 -17.41
N ALA A 51 15.01 5.98 -18.28
CA ALA A 51 14.72 6.85 -19.43
C ALA A 51 14.34 8.28 -19.02
N PHE A 52 13.67 8.42 -17.86
CA PHE A 52 13.31 9.73 -17.31
C PHE A 52 14.46 10.38 -16.54
N VAL A 53 15.02 9.68 -15.53
CA VAL A 53 15.95 10.31 -14.56
C VAL A 53 17.36 10.44 -15.11
N TYR A 54 17.87 9.41 -15.77
CA TYR A 54 19.28 9.40 -16.22
C TYR A 54 19.48 9.89 -17.65
N TYR A 55 18.48 9.67 -18.52
CA TYR A 55 18.63 9.98 -19.94
C TYR A 55 17.75 11.13 -20.42
N ALA A 56 16.83 11.65 -19.58
CA ALA A 56 15.89 12.72 -19.90
C ALA A 56 15.16 12.52 -21.25
N LEU A 57 14.92 11.26 -21.64
CA LEU A 57 14.26 10.90 -22.90
C LEU A 57 12.74 11.06 -22.83
N PHE A 58 12.17 10.92 -21.64
CA PHE A 58 10.72 11.05 -21.40
C PHE A 58 10.44 12.29 -20.54
N SER A 59 9.30 12.93 -20.80
CA SER A 59 8.80 13.96 -19.90
C SER A 59 8.19 13.34 -18.62
N PHE A 60 8.05 14.13 -17.56
CA PHE A 60 7.38 13.73 -16.33
C PHE A 60 6.01 13.10 -16.60
N THR A 61 5.16 13.77 -17.39
CA THR A 61 3.80 13.33 -17.68
C THR A 61 3.77 11.97 -18.38
N VAL A 62 4.64 11.77 -19.39
CA VAL A 62 4.74 10.49 -20.12
C VAL A 62 5.17 9.37 -19.18
N THR A 63 6.20 9.62 -18.37
CA THR A 63 6.71 8.63 -17.42
C THR A 63 5.65 8.24 -16.38
N TYR A 64 4.95 9.24 -15.82
CA TYR A 64 3.88 9.00 -14.86
C TYR A 64 2.77 8.15 -15.45
N ILE A 65 2.27 8.49 -16.64
CA ILE A 65 1.22 7.72 -17.33
C ILE A 65 1.67 6.28 -17.59
N LEU A 66 2.89 6.09 -18.11
CA LEU A 66 3.43 4.75 -18.38
C LEU A 66 3.51 3.91 -17.11
N MET A 67 4.04 4.46 -16.02
CA MET A 67 4.15 3.74 -14.74
C MET A 67 2.79 3.37 -14.16
N VAL A 68 1.80 4.27 -14.24
CA VAL A 68 0.42 3.95 -13.84
C VAL A 68 -0.17 2.83 -14.69
N LEU A 69 0.00 2.88 -16.01
CA LEU A 69 -0.48 1.83 -16.91
C LEU A 69 0.19 0.47 -16.63
N PHE A 70 1.50 0.46 -16.38
CA PHE A 70 2.22 -0.76 -16.01
C PHE A 70 1.75 -1.31 -14.67
N THR A 71 1.45 -0.44 -13.69
CA THR A 71 0.88 -0.86 -12.40
C THR A 71 -0.50 -1.51 -12.60
N LEU A 72 -1.39 -0.86 -13.33
CA LEU A 72 -2.73 -1.41 -13.61
C LEU A 72 -2.65 -2.74 -14.34
N TYR A 73 -1.75 -2.85 -15.32
CA TYR A 73 -1.54 -4.09 -16.05
C TYR A 73 -0.95 -5.20 -15.16
N THR A 74 0.00 -4.87 -14.28
CA THR A 74 0.57 -5.82 -13.32
C THR A 74 -0.50 -6.34 -12.35
N VAL A 75 -1.36 -5.47 -11.83
CA VAL A 75 -2.47 -5.87 -10.96
C VAL A 75 -3.48 -6.73 -11.70
N TYR A 76 -3.83 -6.38 -12.93
CA TYR A 76 -4.72 -7.17 -13.77
C TYR A 76 -4.19 -8.60 -13.99
N GLU A 77 -2.92 -8.73 -14.37
CA GLU A 77 -2.30 -10.04 -14.56
C GLU A 77 -2.11 -10.80 -13.24
N ALA A 78 -1.86 -10.13 -12.13
CA ALA A 78 -1.83 -10.75 -10.80
C ALA A 78 -3.16 -11.46 -10.47
N ILE A 79 -4.27 -10.81 -10.79
CA ILE A 79 -5.62 -11.40 -10.62
C ILE A 79 -5.78 -12.62 -11.52
N ARG A 80 -5.34 -12.55 -12.78
CA ARG A 80 -5.42 -13.64 -13.76
C ARG A 80 -4.55 -14.84 -13.40
N TYR A 81 -3.34 -14.60 -12.89
CA TYR A 81 -2.44 -15.65 -12.38
C TYR A 81 -2.90 -16.18 -11.02
N ASN A 82 -3.78 -15.47 -10.33
CA ASN A 82 -4.16 -15.73 -8.94
C ASN A 82 -2.94 -15.80 -8.00
N ARG A 83 -2.00 -14.87 -8.16
CA ARG A 83 -0.72 -14.81 -7.43
C ARG A 83 -0.54 -13.46 -6.77
N GLN A 84 -0.53 -13.44 -5.43
CA GLN A 84 -0.32 -12.22 -4.66
C GLN A 84 1.10 -11.64 -4.84
N GLU A 85 2.09 -12.47 -5.16
CA GLU A 85 3.48 -12.06 -5.37
C GLU A 85 3.59 -11.05 -6.54
N ILE A 86 2.83 -11.28 -7.62
CA ILE A 86 2.75 -10.36 -8.75
C ILE A 86 2.06 -9.04 -8.33
N ALA A 87 1.00 -9.14 -7.52
CA ALA A 87 0.31 -7.96 -7.01
C ALA A 87 1.18 -7.12 -6.08
N ILE A 88 2.02 -7.76 -5.26
CA ILE A 88 3.01 -7.08 -4.40
C ILE A 88 4.03 -6.31 -5.26
N LEU A 89 4.50 -6.87 -6.37
CA LEU A 89 5.37 -6.14 -7.28
C LEU A 89 4.70 -4.88 -7.84
N GLY A 90 3.43 -5.01 -8.26
CA GLY A 90 2.62 -3.86 -8.69
C GLY A 90 2.45 -2.82 -7.58
N LEU A 91 2.27 -3.27 -6.34
CA LEU A 91 2.17 -2.42 -5.16
C LEU A 91 3.46 -1.61 -4.93
N VAL A 92 4.62 -2.28 -4.95
CA VAL A 92 5.93 -1.61 -4.82
C VAL A 92 6.12 -0.57 -5.92
N GLY A 93 5.77 -0.90 -7.15
CA GLY A 93 5.77 0.04 -8.27
C GLY A 93 4.86 1.23 -8.01
N ALA A 94 3.62 0.99 -7.60
CA ALA A 94 2.64 2.04 -7.33
C ALA A 94 3.09 3.01 -6.24
N TYR A 95 3.56 2.51 -5.10
CA TYR A 95 4.09 3.38 -4.03
C TYR A 95 5.40 4.07 -4.42
N GLY A 96 6.21 3.45 -5.29
CA GLY A 96 7.45 4.03 -5.78
C GLY A 96 7.25 5.24 -6.70
N ILE A 97 6.17 5.27 -7.49
CA ILE A 97 5.94 6.30 -8.52
C ILE A 97 6.09 7.73 -7.99
N PRO A 98 5.42 8.18 -6.92
CA PRO A 98 5.53 9.54 -6.42
C PRO A 98 6.95 9.92 -5.99
N PHE A 99 7.69 8.98 -5.39
CA PHE A 99 9.05 9.23 -4.91
C PHE A 99 10.09 9.20 -6.04
N LEU A 100 9.88 8.34 -7.04
CA LEU A 100 10.82 8.17 -8.13
C LEU A 100 10.72 9.28 -9.18
N ILE A 101 9.52 9.84 -9.37
CA ILE A 101 9.25 10.73 -10.51
C ILE A 101 9.00 12.17 -10.06
N SER A 102 8.47 12.42 -8.85
CA SER A 102 8.10 13.75 -8.42
C SER A 102 9.33 14.60 -8.07
N PRO A 103 9.61 15.67 -8.81
CA PRO A 103 10.56 16.67 -8.36
C PRO A 103 9.88 17.55 -7.31
N ASN A 104 10.00 17.20 -6.02
CA ASN A 104 9.62 18.05 -4.87
C ASN A 104 8.33 18.91 -5.07
N SER A 105 7.21 18.26 -5.41
CA SER A 105 5.95 18.99 -5.63
C SER A 105 5.42 19.67 -4.35
N GLY A 106 6.00 19.37 -3.18
CA GLY A 106 5.71 20.05 -1.91
C GLY A 106 4.27 19.89 -1.39
N ASN A 107 3.41 19.14 -2.11
CA ASN A 107 2.01 18.98 -1.74
C ASN A 107 1.71 17.58 -1.16
N PRO A 108 1.74 17.43 0.17
CA PRO A 108 1.49 16.14 0.81
C PRO A 108 0.07 15.62 0.59
N ALA A 109 -0.91 16.52 0.42
CA ALA A 109 -2.30 16.12 0.20
C ALA A 109 -2.46 15.33 -1.10
N MET A 110 -1.75 15.70 -2.17
CA MET A 110 -1.76 14.94 -3.44
C MET A 110 -1.14 13.56 -3.29
N LEU A 111 -0.03 13.45 -2.55
CA LEU A 111 0.59 12.16 -2.25
C LEU A 111 -0.38 11.25 -1.50
N PHE A 112 -1.00 11.75 -0.44
CA PHE A 112 -1.90 10.96 0.40
C PHE A 112 -3.22 10.64 -0.31
N LEU A 113 -3.72 11.52 -1.16
CA LEU A 113 -4.86 11.22 -2.04
C LEU A 113 -4.52 10.03 -2.98
N TYR A 114 -3.36 10.09 -3.63
CA TYR A 114 -2.88 9.01 -4.48
C TYR A 114 -2.75 7.69 -3.70
N MET A 115 -2.14 7.72 -2.52
CA MET A 115 -2.03 6.55 -1.65
C MET A 115 -3.40 6.02 -1.22
N SER A 116 -4.37 6.90 -0.96
CA SER A 116 -5.74 6.51 -0.62
C SER A 116 -6.42 5.76 -1.76
N ILE A 117 -6.21 6.18 -3.00
CA ILE A 117 -6.74 5.50 -4.19
C ILE A 117 -6.14 4.09 -4.33
N ILE A 118 -4.82 3.96 -4.16
CA ILE A 118 -4.14 2.65 -4.19
C ILE A 118 -4.69 1.74 -3.08
N ASN A 119 -4.77 2.25 -1.85
CA ASN A 119 -5.28 1.49 -0.71
C ASN A 119 -6.75 1.10 -0.89
N GLY A 120 -7.57 1.97 -1.48
CA GLY A 120 -8.94 1.64 -1.89
C GLY A 120 -8.99 0.47 -2.87
N GLY A 121 -8.10 0.44 -3.85
CA GLY A 121 -7.92 -0.69 -4.77
C GLY A 121 -7.54 -1.98 -4.05
N ILE A 122 -6.66 -1.90 -3.03
CA ILE A 122 -6.26 -3.06 -2.21
C ILE A 122 -7.45 -3.58 -1.40
N VAL A 123 -8.23 -2.70 -0.77
CA VAL A 123 -9.47 -3.09 -0.07
C VAL A 123 -10.43 -3.80 -1.02
N PHE A 124 -10.63 -3.27 -2.23
CA PHE A 124 -11.45 -3.91 -3.24
C PHE A 124 -10.95 -5.31 -3.63
N LEU A 125 -9.64 -5.48 -3.79
CA LEU A 125 -9.04 -6.79 -4.04
C LEU A 125 -9.22 -7.74 -2.86
N SER A 126 -9.12 -7.26 -1.63
CA SER A 126 -9.31 -8.05 -0.41
C SER A 126 -10.72 -8.61 -0.27
N ILE A 127 -11.73 -7.92 -0.81
CA ILE A 127 -13.11 -8.42 -0.87
C ILE A 127 -13.18 -9.69 -1.74
N LYS A 128 -12.40 -9.75 -2.82
CA LYS A 128 -12.43 -10.86 -3.79
C LYS A 128 -11.36 -11.92 -3.54
N LYS A 129 -10.22 -11.52 -3.01
CA LYS A 129 -9.04 -12.37 -2.82
C LYS A 129 -8.46 -12.15 -1.43
N ASP A 130 -8.24 -13.22 -0.69
CA ASP A 130 -7.63 -13.13 0.64
C ASP A 130 -6.10 -13.02 0.55
N TRP A 131 -5.63 -11.90 0.00
CA TRP A 131 -4.20 -11.63 -0.14
C TRP A 131 -3.66 -10.86 1.07
N ILE A 132 -3.63 -11.56 2.20
CA ILE A 132 -3.27 -11.01 3.52
C ILE A 132 -1.92 -10.28 3.49
N LEU A 133 -0.90 -10.89 2.86
CA LEU A 133 0.44 -10.29 2.83
C LEU A 133 0.45 -8.97 2.08
N MET A 134 -0.26 -8.87 0.95
CA MET A 134 -0.41 -7.63 0.19
C MET A 134 -1.03 -6.51 1.04
N GLY A 135 -2.13 -6.81 1.75
CA GLY A 135 -2.79 -5.84 2.63
C GLY A 135 -1.90 -5.37 3.78
N ARG A 136 -1.14 -6.28 4.40
CA ARG A 136 -0.18 -5.95 5.48
C ARG A 136 0.99 -5.11 5.00
N LEU A 137 1.55 -5.40 3.83
CA LEU A 137 2.63 -4.61 3.24
C LEU A 137 2.13 -3.20 2.87
N ALA A 138 0.95 -3.10 2.26
CA ALA A 138 0.34 -1.80 1.96
C ALA A 138 0.14 -0.96 3.23
N GLN A 139 -0.39 -1.57 4.30
CA GLN A 139 -0.55 -0.92 5.59
C GLN A 139 0.78 -0.44 6.15
N ALA A 140 1.79 -1.31 6.19
CA ALA A 140 3.11 -0.96 6.72
C ALA A 140 3.75 0.19 5.94
N ILE A 141 3.75 0.13 4.61
CA ILE A 141 4.30 1.18 3.75
C ILE A 141 3.55 2.50 3.94
N THR A 142 2.21 2.46 3.97
CA THR A 142 1.38 3.66 4.15
C THR A 142 1.66 4.34 5.48
N TRP A 143 1.65 3.60 6.59
CA TRP A 143 1.92 4.17 7.91
C TRP A 143 3.36 4.64 8.06
N LEU A 144 4.34 3.95 7.49
CA LEU A 144 5.74 4.40 7.48
C LEU A 144 5.90 5.73 6.75
N ILE A 145 5.31 5.86 5.56
CA ILE A 145 5.36 7.12 4.79
C ILE A 145 4.63 8.23 5.54
N PHE A 146 3.45 7.95 6.08
CA PHE A 146 2.64 8.94 6.78
C PHE A 146 3.29 9.42 8.08
N ILE A 147 3.78 8.51 8.94
CA ILE A 147 4.46 8.86 10.18
C ILE A 147 5.79 9.56 9.87
N GLY A 148 6.54 9.09 8.87
CA GLY A 148 7.77 9.75 8.42
C GLY A 148 7.51 11.20 7.99
N TRP A 149 6.43 11.44 7.26
CA TRP A 149 6.01 12.79 6.89
C TRP A 149 5.62 13.62 8.12
N LEU A 150 4.82 13.07 9.06
CA LEU A 150 4.44 13.77 10.29
C LEU A 150 5.64 14.23 11.11
N VAL A 151 6.66 13.38 11.23
CA VAL A 151 7.88 13.70 11.99
C VAL A 151 8.75 14.76 11.30
N MET A 152 8.71 14.82 9.96
CA MET A 152 9.52 15.77 9.18
C MET A 152 8.87 17.16 9.01
N GLN A 153 7.58 17.28 9.28
CA GLN A 153 6.85 18.54 9.15
C GLN A 153 6.73 19.29 10.49
N GLU A 154 6.64 20.61 10.42
CA GLU A 154 6.15 21.37 11.56
C GLU A 154 4.68 21.03 11.80
N VAL A 155 4.38 20.44 12.95
CA VAL A 155 3.07 19.86 13.28
C VAL A 155 1.92 20.88 13.12
N VAL A 156 2.16 22.15 13.39
CA VAL A 156 1.15 23.22 13.30
C VAL A 156 0.63 23.42 11.87
N THR A 157 1.48 23.27 10.85
CA THR A 157 1.09 23.44 9.45
C THR A 157 0.44 22.19 8.85
N ALA A 158 0.65 21.05 9.49
CA ALA A 158 0.21 19.73 8.99
C ALA A 158 -1.13 19.26 9.60
N GLN A 159 -1.68 19.96 10.62
CA GLN A 159 -2.80 19.44 11.42
C GLN A 159 -4.02 19.03 10.60
N GLY A 160 -4.55 19.88 9.73
CA GLY A 160 -5.77 19.57 8.96
C GLY A 160 -5.57 18.40 8.00
N THR A 161 -4.50 18.42 7.21
CA THR A 161 -4.16 17.35 6.26
C THR A 161 -3.80 16.08 7.00
N GLY A 162 -3.02 16.17 8.08
CA GLY A 162 -2.62 15.03 8.89
C GLY A 162 -3.81 14.30 9.52
N LEU A 163 -4.72 15.02 10.18
CA LEU A 163 -5.91 14.43 10.79
C LEU A 163 -6.83 13.77 9.76
N LEU A 164 -7.05 14.43 8.62
CA LEU A 164 -7.88 13.87 7.54
C LEU A 164 -7.34 12.52 7.06
N TYR A 165 -6.06 12.49 6.66
CA TYR A 165 -5.48 11.26 6.07
C TYR A 165 -5.17 10.19 7.10
N MET A 166 -4.91 10.55 8.35
CA MET A 166 -4.86 9.60 9.47
C MET A 166 -6.17 8.82 9.59
N CYS A 167 -7.31 9.52 9.55
CA CYS A 167 -8.63 8.87 9.56
C CYS A 167 -8.87 8.04 8.29
N VAL A 168 -8.56 8.58 7.11
CA VAL A 168 -8.75 7.87 5.82
C VAL A 168 -7.97 6.56 5.81
N PHE A 169 -6.68 6.59 6.13
CA PHE A 169 -5.84 5.37 6.14
C PHE A 169 -6.30 4.38 7.19
N PHE A 170 -6.66 4.88 8.38
CA PHE A 170 -7.18 4.02 9.43
C PHE A 170 -8.43 3.25 8.97
N PHE A 171 -9.43 3.92 8.42
CA PHE A 171 -10.66 3.28 7.98
C PHE A 171 -10.46 2.37 6.77
N LEU A 172 -9.57 2.70 5.84
CA LEU A 172 -9.21 1.82 4.73
C LEU A 172 -8.62 0.49 5.23
N PHE A 173 -7.67 0.55 6.16
CA PHE A 173 -7.06 -0.68 6.69
C PHE A 173 -7.96 -1.42 7.70
N LEU A 174 -8.83 -0.72 8.40
CA LEU A 174 -9.90 -1.36 9.17
C LEU A 174 -10.82 -2.16 8.24
N ALA A 175 -11.30 -1.55 7.15
CA ALA A 175 -12.12 -2.22 6.15
C ALA A 175 -11.40 -3.41 5.52
N ASN A 176 -10.10 -3.26 5.21
CA ASN A 176 -9.28 -4.35 4.69
C ASN A 176 -9.20 -5.53 5.68
N GLY A 177 -8.94 -5.25 6.96
CA GLY A 177 -8.80 -6.27 8.00
C GLY A 177 -10.09 -7.02 8.32
N VAL A 178 -11.26 -6.36 8.22
CA VAL A 178 -12.55 -6.98 8.49
C VAL A 178 -13.26 -7.51 7.24
N SER A 179 -12.74 -7.26 6.05
CA SER A 179 -13.36 -7.63 4.76
C SER A 179 -13.70 -9.12 4.63
N PRO A 180 -12.90 -10.09 5.12
CA PRO A 180 -13.28 -11.51 5.03
C PRO A 180 -14.55 -11.82 5.80
N LYS A 181 -14.72 -11.23 6.99
CA LYS A 181 -15.91 -11.43 7.80
C LYS A 181 -17.15 -10.79 7.19
N LEU A 182 -17.04 -9.54 6.74
CA LEU A 182 -18.19 -8.77 6.27
C LEU A 182 -18.69 -9.22 4.90
N PHE A 183 -17.78 -9.54 3.98
CA PHE A 183 -18.14 -9.80 2.58
C PHE A 183 -18.11 -11.28 2.20
N ARG A 184 -17.27 -12.09 2.87
CA ARG A 184 -17.14 -13.53 2.56
C ARG A 184 -17.71 -14.42 3.65
N GLN A 185 -18.11 -13.85 4.79
CA GLN A 185 -18.60 -14.58 5.96
C GLN A 185 -17.62 -15.65 6.48
N GLU A 186 -16.33 -15.42 6.26
CA GLU A 186 -15.24 -16.29 6.71
C GLU A 186 -14.75 -15.87 8.10
N ALA A 187 -14.21 -16.82 8.86
CA ALA A 187 -13.57 -16.53 10.14
C ALA A 187 -12.29 -15.70 9.93
N LEU A 188 -12.04 -14.75 10.84
CA LEU A 188 -10.82 -13.94 10.79
C LEU A 188 -9.60 -14.81 11.14
N ALA A 189 -8.65 -14.90 10.22
CA ALA A 189 -7.38 -15.56 10.47
C ALA A 189 -6.53 -14.71 11.44
N ARG A 190 -5.56 -15.35 12.14
CA ARG A 190 -4.60 -14.66 13.03
C ARG A 190 -3.93 -13.46 12.37
N ALA A 191 -3.64 -13.58 11.08
CA ALA A 191 -3.01 -12.51 10.32
C ALA A 191 -3.87 -11.25 10.20
N HIS A 192 -5.19 -11.38 10.07
CA HIS A 192 -6.12 -10.25 10.08
C HIS A 192 -6.18 -9.57 11.46
N SER A 193 -6.16 -10.36 12.53
CA SER A 193 -6.11 -9.83 13.90
C SER A 193 -4.86 -8.99 14.14
N TYR A 194 -3.69 -9.48 13.75
CA TYR A 194 -2.44 -8.70 13.82
C TYR A 194 -2.48 -7.45 12.95
N GLN A 195 -3.12 -7.51 11.78
CA GLN A 195 -3.28 -6.34 10.91
C GLN A 195 -4.14 -5.27 11.59
N LEU A 196 -5.24 -5.65 12.24
CA LEU A 196 -6.10 -4.73 12.98
C LEU A 196 -5.39 -4.12 14.19
N LEU A 197 -4.65 -4.94 14.95
CA LEU A 197 -3.84 -4.47 16.09
C LEU A 197 -2.78 -3.45 15.66
N THR A 198 -2.02 -3.75 14.62
CA THR A 198 -0.99 -2.85 14.11
C THR A 198 -1.60 -1.57 13.52
N ASN A 199 -2.80 -1.62 12.96
CA ASN A 199 -3.52 -0.44 12.51
C ASN A 199 -3.94 0.47 13.68
N ASN A 200 -4.49 -0.11 14.76
CA ASN A 200 -4.83 0.62 15.97
C ASN A 200 -3.60 1.25 16.63
N LEU A 201 -2.49 0.51 16.70
CA LEU A 201 -1.23 1.01 17.25
C LEU A 201 -0.71 2.20 16.42
N ALA A 202 -0.71 2.08 15.10
CA ALA A 202 -0.25 3.15 14.21
C ALA A 202 -1.12 4.41 14.32
N LEU A 203 -2.46 4.25 14.40
CA LEU A 203 -3.38 5.35 14.68
C LEU A 203 -3.05 6.02 16.01
N SER A 204 -2.86 5.21 17.07
CA SER A 204 -2.60 5.74 18.42
C SER A 204 -1.28 6.51 18.48
N LEU A 205 -0.21 5.98 17.88
CA LEU A 205 1.07 6.67 17.80
C LEU A 205 0.98 7.98 17.02
N ALA A 206 0.32 7.98 15.86
CA ALA A 206 0.15 9.17 15.04
C ALA A 206 -0.72 10.22 15.77
N ALA A 207 -1.81 9.81 16.40
CA ALA A 207 -2.68 10.70 17.17
C ALA A 207 -1.95 11.30 18.38
N LEU A 208 -1.26 10.50 19.17
CA LEU A 208 -0.49 10.98 20.31
C LEU A 208 0.62 11.93 19.88
N TYR A 209 1.26 11.70 18.73
CA TYR A 209 2.26 12.62 18.19
C TYR A 209 1.64 13.97 17.81
N VAL A 210 0.55 13.96 17.01
CA VAL A 210 -0.11 15.19 16.53
C VAL A 210 -0.69 16.01 17.70
N PHE A 211 -1.39 15.36 18.63
CA PHE A 211 -2.04 16.04 19.75
C PHE A 211 -1.06 16.35 20.89
N GLY A 212 -0.07 15.50 21.15
CA GLY A 212 0.94 15.74 22.19
C GLY A 212 1.84 16.93 21.91
N TYR A 213 2.08 17.25 20.64
CA TYR A 213 2.88 18.41 20.26
C TYR A 213 2.11 19.73 20.27
N SER A 214 0.79 19.67 20.04
CA SER A 214 -0.03 20.85 19.75
C SER A 214 -0.93 21.29 20.91
N PHE A 215 -1.14 20.44 21.95
CA PHE A 215 -2.16 20.69 22.95
C PHE A 215 -1.66 20.44 24.38
N GLU A 216 -2.35 21.05 25.33
CA GLU A 216 -2.11 20.85 26.76
C GLU A 216 -2.34 19.40 27.19
N ASN A 217 -1.74 19.01 28.34
CA ASN A 217 -1.81 17.65 28.90
C ASN A 217 -3.26 17.12 29.06
N ALA A 218 -4.23 17.98 29.31
CA ALA A 218 -5.64 17.59 29.44
C ALA A 218 -6.21 17.07 28.10
N THR A 219 -5.89 17.72 26.99
CA THR A 219 -6.32 17.27 25.66
C THR A 219 -5.68 15.96 25.27
N LEU A 220 -4.41 15.77 25.59
CA LEU A 220 -3.70 14.50 25.38
C LEU A 220 -4.37 13.35 26.14
N ALA A 221 -4.75 13.59 27.40
CA ALA A 221 -5.45 12.60 28.22
C ALA A 221 -6.83 12.24 27.63
N LEU A 222 -7.57 13.23 27.10
CA LEU A 222 -8.85 12.98 26.43
C LEU A 222 -8.69 12.18 25.14
N VAL A 223 -7.66 12.45 24.33
CA VAL A 223 -7.34 11.67 23.12
C VAL A 223 -6.99 10.24 23.50
N ALA A 224 -6.14 10.04 24.49
CA ALA A 224 -5.77 8.70 24.97
C ALA A 224 -7.00 7.93 25.51
N LEU A 225 -7.88 8.60 26.27
CA LEU A 225 -9.13 8.01 26.73
C LEU A 225 -10.04 7.61 25.57
N PHE A 226 -10.22 8.50 24.58
CA PHE A 226 -11.03 8.21 23.39
C PHE A 226 -10.48 7.01 22.61
N LEU A 227 -9.17 6.97 22.36
CA LEU A 227 -8.53 5.84 21.68
C LEU A 227 -8.72 4.53 22.46
N SER A 228 -8.59 4.57 23.77
CA SER A 228 -8.77 3.39 24.64
C SER A 228 -10.22 2.89 24.56
N LEU A 229 -11.21 3.77 24.66
CA LEU A 229 -12.63 3.44 24.54
C LEU A 229 -12.97 2.92 23.15
N PHE A 230 -12.35 3.48 22.11
CA PHE A 230 -12.55 3.04 20.74
C PHE A 230 -12.02 1.62 20.52
N VAL A 231 -10.82 1.30 21.01
CA VAL A 231 -10.25 -0.05 20.96
C VAL A 231 -11.08 -1.03 21.78
N ALA A 232 -11.57 -0.63 22.97
CA ALA A 232 -12.46 -1.44 23.79
C ALA A 232 -13.80 -1.72 23.09
N ALA A 233 -14.38 -0.72 22.42
CA ALA A 233 -15.59 -0.90 21.62
C ALA A 233 -15.39 -1.87 20.45
N GLN A 234 -14.23 -1.79 19.75
CA GLN A 234 -13.88 -2.79 18.73
C GLN A 234 -13.77 -4.19 19.34
N ALA A 235 -13.08 -4.34 20.46
CA ALA A 235 -12.94 -5.62 21.14
C ALA A 235 -14.31 -6.21 21.55
N ALA A 236 -15.20 -5.39 22.07
CA ALA A 236 -16.57 -5.79 22.41
C ALA A 236 -17.37 -6.24 21.17
N LEU A 237 -17.26 -5.48 20.07
CA LEU A 237 -17.92 -5.84 18.79
C LEU A 237 -17.41 -7.19 18.27
N PHE A 238 -16.10 -7.39 18.28
CA PHE A 238 -15.49 -8.65 17.82
C PHE A 238 -15.77 -9.81 18.79
N HIS A 239 -15.98 -9.54 20.07
CA HIS A 239 -16.42 -10.56 21.04
C HIS A 239 -17.80 -11.13 20.68
N THR A 240 -18.72 -10.30 20.22
CA THR A 240 -20.06 -10.76 19.80
C THR A 240 -20.02 -11.69 18.57
N TRP A 241 -18.94 -11.62 17.79
CA TRP A 241 -18.75 -12.48 16.61
C TRP A 241 -18.18 -13.87 16.94
N HIS A 242 -17.88 -14.18 18.22
CA HIS A 242 -17.28 -15.44 18.67
C HIS A 242 -16.06 -15.89 17.84
N GLU A 243 -15.28 -14.94 17.38
CA GLU A 243 -14.12 -15.19 16.52
C GLU A 243 -12.86 -15.50 17.34
N TRP A 244 -11.96 -16.27 16.75
CA TRP A 244 -10.65 -16.53 17.32
C TRP A 244 -9.92 -15.25 17.77
N TYR A 245 -10.15 -14.15 17.07
CA TYR A 245 -9.67 -12.82 17.40
C TYR A 245 -9.90 -12.45 18.86
N THR A 246 -11.10 -12.66 19.37
CA THR A 246 -11.49 -12.30 20.75
C THR A 246 -10.78 -13.13 21.80
N ARG A 247 -10.68 -14.44 21.61
CA ARG A 247 -10.03 -15.32 22.59
C ARG A 247 -8.54 -15.00 22.78
N ASN A 248 -7.87 -14.52 21.73
CA ASN A 248 -6.45 -14.28 21.78
C ASN A 248 -6.10 -12.81 22.05
N LEU A 249 -6.98 -11.86 21.76
CA LEU A 249 -6.77 -10.46 22.10
C LEU A 249 -6.86 -10.26 23.63
N LEU A 250 -7.85 -10.87 24.29
CA LEU A 250 -7.98 -10.84 25.75
C LEU A 250 -6.84 -11.56 26.48
N ALA A 251 -6.10 -12.44 25.79
CA ALA A 251 -4.90 -13.09 26.35
C ALA A 251 -3.62 -12.25 26.19
N TYR A 252 -3.66 -11.16 25.42
CA TYR A 252 -2.53 -10.25 25.19
C TYR A 252 -2.68 -8.88 25.86
N TYR A 253 -3.85 -8.59 26.44
CA TYR A 253 -4.13 -7.46 27.32
C TYR A 253 -4.26 -7.90 28.78
#